data_8c05aacc30765c1b7596ceb1051aef34
#
_entry.id   8c05aacc30765c1b7596ceb1051aef34
#
_cell.length_a   1.000
_cell.length_b   1.000
_cell.length_c   1.000
_cell.angle_alpha   90.00
_cell.angle_beta   90.00
_cell.angle_gamma   90.00
#
_symmetry.space_group_name_H-M   'P 1'
#
loop_
_entity.id
_entity.type
_entity.pdbx_description
1 polymer ?
#
loop_
_entity_poly.entity_id
_entity_poly.type
_entity_poly.pdbx_seq_one_letter_code
_entity_poly.pdbx_strand_id
1 'polypeptide(L)'
;LRIAIVGPTYPYKGGGAQHTTELAHRLRAAGHDVVIESWRAQYPSFLYPGQQTIDSPEGEPYPGTRRDLDWRRPDGWVACGRRLRGADLVVLAVLSPVQVPAYLGILYGLRRRARVVALCHNVLPHESKPYDRPLVKALLRRVDGVLAHSEQQADLARGLTAAPVRVAALAPHLPARGARTGEGREPYGRLLFFGIVRPYKGLDLLLEALAQVPDVRLTVAGEFWGGLEETRALIGRLGLAGRVDLRPGYVAADDVPGLFSEADALVLPYRSATASQNVWLGHEHGVPVIATRVGALPDNVRDGVDGLLVEPGSAGALAEAIKRFYEPGTPERLRAGVAPVDPEPHWAVYLDTLLAAAPSA
;
A
#
# COMPACT_ATOMS: atom_id res chain seq x y z
N LEU A 1 -8.19 2.10 26.33
CA LEU A 1 -8.13 3.46 25.79
C LEU A 1 -9.30 3.74 24.88
N ARG A 2 -9.73 4.99 24.82
CA ARG A 2 -10.62 5.49 23.78
C ARG A 2 -9.74 6.02 22.63
N ILE A 3 -9.79 5.35 21.48
CA ILE A 3 -8.95 5.65 20.33
C ILE A 3 -9.82 6.11 19.17
N ALA A 4 -9.46 7.23 18.57
CA ALA A 4 -10.09 7.67 17.33
C ALA A 4 -9.10 7.59 16.18
N ILE A 5 -9.51 6.97 15.08
CA ILE A 5 -8.72 6.94 13.84
C ILE A 5 -9.38 7.90 12.85
N VAL A 6 -8.62 8.82 12.31
CA VAL A 6 -9.08 9.71 11.24
C VAL A 6 -8.43 9.28 9.93
N GLY A 7 -9.23 8.71 9.04
CA GLY A 7 -8.71 8.19 7.78
C GLY A 7 -9.81 7.64 6.86
N PRO A 8 -9.44 7.27 5.63
CA PRO A 8 -10.38 6.63 4.71
C PRO A 8 -10.73 5.22 5.16
N THR A 9 -11.95 4.81 4.90
CA THR A 9 -12.44 3.44 5.02
C THR A 9 -13.50 3.23 3.94
N TYR A 10 -14.05 2.03 3.80
CA TYR A 10 -15.16 1.79 2.87
C TYR A 10 -16.20 2.94 2.90
N PRO A 11 -16.66 3.46 1.77
CA PRO A 11 -16.53 2.94 0.41
C PRO A 11 -15.23 3.32 -0.33
N TYR A 12 -14.30 4.05 0.29
CA TYR A 12 -13.01 4.29 -0.34
C TYR A 12 -12.22 3.00 -0.50
N LYS A 13 -11.57 2.84 -1.65
CA LYS A 13 -10.77 1.66 -2.00
C LYS A 13 -9.29 1.83 -1.66
N GLY A 14 -8.58 0.71 -1.74
CA GLY A 14 -7.14 0.63 -1.71
C GLY A 14 -6.55 0.46 -0.31
N GLY A 15 -5.25 0.17 -0.28
CA GLY A 15 -4.55 -0.28 0.93
C GLY A 15 -4.67 0.65 2.13
N GLY A 16 -4.76 1.98 1.92
CA GLY A 16 -4.94 2.93 3.03
C GLY A 16 -6.30 2.81 3.72
N ALA A 17 -7.37 2.57 2.95
CA ALA A 17 -8.71 2.38 3.50
C ALA A 17 -8.85 1.01 4.19
N GLN A 18 -8.28 -0.02 3.59
CA GLN A 18 -8.21 -1.38 4.16
C GLN A 18 -7.39 -1.38 5.46
N HIS A 19 -6.22 -0.74 5.45
CA HIS A 19 -5.38 -0.63 6.66
C HIS A 19 -6.09 0.11 7.80
N THR A 20 -6.77 1.23 7.52
CA THR A 20 -7.53 1.99 8.53
C THR A 20 -8.62 1.11 9.16
N THR A 21 -9.33 0.33 8.33
CA THR A 21 -10.39 -0.57 8.78
C THR A 21 -9.82 -1.72 9.62
N GLU A 22 -8.79 -2.39 9.13
CA GLU A 22 -8.15 -3.50 9.86
C GLU A 22 -7.52 -3.04 11.18
N LEU A 23 -6.85 -1.89 11.17
CA LEU A 23 -6.31 -1.30 12.40
C LEU A 23 -7.39 -1.08 13.47
N ALA A 24 -8.58 -0.62 13.07
CA ALA A 24 -9.67 -0.43 14.00
C ALA A 24 -10.18 -1.76 14.59
N HIS A 25 -10.32 -2.79 13.74
CA HIS A 25 -10.70 -4.14 14.21
C HIS A 25 -9.65 -4.70 15.17
N ARG A 26 -8.36 -4.58 14.86
CA ARG A 26 -7.25 -5.07 15.69
C ARG A 26 -7.18 -4.35 17.04
N LEU A 27 -7.28 -3.03 17.05
CA LEU A 27 -7.32 -2.25 18.29
C LEU A 27 -8.54 -2.61 19.15
N ARG A 28 -9.71 -2.83 18.54
CA ARG A 28 -10.89 -3.27 19.25
C ARG A 28 -10.71 -4.68 19.86
N ALA A 29 -10.13 -5.61 19.10
CA ALA A 29 -9.81 -6.94 19.58
C ALA A 29 -8.80 -6.92 20.74
N ALA A 30 -7.88 -5.94 20.76
CA ALA A 30 -6.96 -5.68 21.88
C ALA A 30 -7.63 -4.97 23.08
N GLY A 31 -8.95 -4.81 23.09
CA GLY A 31 -9.72 -4.28 24.24
C GLY A 31 -9.81 -2.74 24.30
N HIS A 32 -9.58 -2.05 23.20
CA HIS A 32 -9.74 -0.59 23.13
C HIS A 32 -11.14 -0.21 22.63
N ASP A 33 -11.64 0.95 23.07
CA ASP A 33 -12.86 1.56 22.52
C ASP A 33 -12.45 2.40 21.29
N VAL A 34 -12.87 1.98 20.09
CA VAL A 34 -12.36 2.54 18.84
C VAL A 34 -13.48 3.14 18.00
N VAL A 35 -13.23 4.33 17.46
CA VAL A 35 -14.11 4.97 16.46
C VAL A 35 -13.28 5.39 15.24
N ILE A 36 -13.90 5.35 14.06
CA ILE A 36 -13.31 5.90 12.84
C ILE A 36 -14.07 7.15 12.44
N GLU A 37 -13.37 8.27 12.27
CA GLU A 37 -13.84 9.46 11.58
C GLU A 37 -13.35 9.42 10.14
N SER A 38 -14.24 9.20 9.20
CA SER A 38 -13.94 9.00 7.80
C SER A 38 -14.58 10.05 6.89
N TRP A 39 -14.32 9.95 5.63
CA TRP A 39 -14.67 10.92 4.62
C TRP A 39 -16.00 10.57 3.94
N ARG A 40 -16.83 11.58 3.74
CA ARG A 40 -17.91 11.58 2.75
C ARG A 40 -17.36 12.00 1.38
N ALA A 41 -16.43 12.97 1.35
CA ALA A 41 -15.69 13.39 0.17
C ALA A 41 -14.23 13.67 0.56
N GLN A 42 -13.29 12.81 0.14
CA GLN A 42 -11.89 12.87 0.57
C GLN A 42 -11.07 13.82 -0.29
N TYR A 43 -11.22 13.75 -1.62
CA TYR A 43 -10.45 14.50 -2.59
C TYR A 43 -11.35 15.13 -3.66
N PRO A 44 -10.94 16.28 -4.23
CA PRO A 44 -11.46 16.72 -5.51
C PRO A 44 -11.19 15.69 -6.60
N SER A 45 -12.13 15.47 -7.52
CA SER A 45 -11.99 14.49 -8.62
C SER A 45 -10.75 14.72 -9.49
N PHE A 46 -10.34 15.98 -9.68
CA PHE A 46 -9.16 16.32 -10.48
C PHE A 46 -7.81 15.97 -9.83
N LEU A 47 -7.79 15.71 -8.52
CA LEU A 47 -6.58 15.27 -7.80
C LEU A 47 -6.45 13.75 -7.68
N TYR A 48 -7.51 13.01 -8.01
CA TYR A 48 -7.52 11.57 -7.95
C TYR A 48 -8.07 11.01 -9.28
N PRO A 49 -7.22 10.68 -10.23
CA PRO A 49 -7.62 10.36 -11.59
C PRO A 49 -8.33 9.00 -11.74
N GLY A 50 -8.30 8.14 -10.71
CA GLY A 50 -8.94 6.83 -10.70
C GLY A 50 -10.30 6.81 -10.01
N GLN A 51 -10.89 5.63 -9.96
CA GLN A 51 -12.08 5.36 -9.16
C GLN A 51 -11.75 5.51 -7.67
N GLN A 52 -12.47 6.37 -6.95
CA GLN A 52 -12.19 6.61 -5.52
C GLN A 52 -12.90 5.62 -4.60
N THR A 53 -14.06 5.13 -5.00
CA THR A 53 -14.96 4.31 -4.19
C THR A 53 -15.30 2.99 -4.87
N ILE A 54 -15.69 2.01 -4.09
CA ILE A 54 -16.17 0.70 -4.52
C ILE A 54 -17.59 0.46 -4.00
N ASP A 55 -18.37 -0.33 -4.73
CA ASP A 55 -19.77 -0.60 -4.39
C ASP A 55 -19.91 -1.69 -3.31
N SER A 56 -18.96 -2.64 -3.28
CA SER A 56 -18.92 -3.73 -2.30
C SER A 56 -17.66 -3.65 -1.45
N PRO A 57 -17.74 -3.87 -0.14
CA PRO A 57 -16.58 -3.82 0.74
C PRO A 57 -15.64 -4.99 0.45
N GLU A 58 -14.32 -4.73 0.47
CA GLU A 58 -13.27 -5.74 0.29
C GLU A 58 -12.98 -6.55 1.57
N GLY A 59 -13.63 -6.23 2.66
CA GLY A 59 -13.55 -6.88 3.96
C GLY A 59 -14.71 -6.44 4.83
N GLU A 60 -14.75 -6.84 6.10
CA GLU A 60 -15.79 -6.43 7.03
C GLU A 60 -15.66 -4.93 7.36
N PRO A 61 -16.64 -4.08 7.02
CA PRO A 61 -16.62 -2.67 7.39
C PRO A 61 -16.63 -2.49 8.90
N TYR A 62 -15.85 -1.54 9.42
CA TYR A 62 -15.85 -1.27 10.86
C TYR A 62 -17.15 -0.55 11.29
N PRO A 63 -17.94 -1.11 12.23
CA PRO A 63 -19.26 -0.58 12.57
C PRO A 63 -19.19 0.79 13.25
N GLY A 64 -18.15 1.08 14.03
CA GLY A 64 -17.92 2.36 14.70
C GLY A 64 -17.40 3.46 13.78
N THR A 65 -17.92 3.57 12.56
CA THR A 65 -17.45 4.52 11.54
C THR A 65 -18.44 5.65 11.30
N ARG A 66 -17.95 6.89 11.40
CA ARG A 66 -18.67 8.11 11.00
C ARG A 66 -18.06 8.70 9.73
N ARG A 67 -18.87 9.05 8.73
CA ARG A 67 -18.45 9.51 7.41
C ARG A 67 -18.92 10.95 7.14
N ASP A 68 -18.49 11.88 7.99
CA ASP A 68 -18.92 13.29 7.93
C ASP A 68 -17.87 14.23 7.32
N LEU A 69 -16.61 13.80 7.21
CA LEU A 69 -15.54 14.64 6.70
C LEU A 69 -15.71 14.90 5.20
N ASP A 70 -15.56 16.17 4.83
CA ASP A 70 -15.64 16.64 3.44
C ASP A 70 -14.52 17.68 3.22
N TRP A 71 -13.75 17.49 2.17
CA TRP A 71 -12.63 18.41 1.85
C TRP A 71 -13.08 19.86 1.62
N ARG A 72 -14.35 20.09 1.30
CA ARG A 72 -14.96 21.41 1.08
C ARG A 72 -15.47 22.07 2.36
N ARG A 73 -15.47 21.38 3.49
CA ARG A 73 -16.14 21.79 4.74
C ARG A 73 -15.16 21.96 5.91
N PRO A 74 -14.42 23.11 5.97
CA PRO A 74 -13.50 23.37 7.08
C PRO A 74 -14.20 23.43 8.45
N ASP A 75 -15.47 23.87 8.49
CA ASP A 75 -16.30 23.83 9.69
C ASP A 75 -16.49 22.40 10.22
N GLY A 76 -16.67 21.43 9.32
CA GLY A 76 -16.77 20.02 9.63
C GLY A 76 -15.47 19.44 10.22
N TRP A 77 -14.31 19.90 9.76
CA TRP A 77 -13.01 19.49 10.30
C TRP A 77 -12.87 19.91 11.77
N VAL A 78 -13.21 21.18 12.07
CA VAL A 78 -13.18 21.72 13.43
C VAL A 78 -14.21 21.02 14.32
N ALA A 79 -15.41 20.73 13.80
CA ALA A 79 -16.45 19.99 14.52
C ALA A 79 -16.00 18.56 14.86
N CYS A 80 -15.35 17.86 13.92
CA CYS A 80 -14.73 16.56 14.15
C CYS A 80 -13.72 16.64 15.31
N GLY A 81 -12.77 17.58 15.28
CA GLY A 81 -11.80 17.76 16.36
C GLY A 81 -12.45 18.03 17.73
N ARG A 82 -13.57 18.76 17.76
CA ARG A 82 -14.31 18.99 19.01
C ARG A 82 -14.93 17.68 19.56
N ARG A 83 -15.47 16.83 18.70
CA ARG A 83 -16.00 15.53 19.10
C ARG A 83 -14.92 14.61 19.70
N LEU A 84 -13.72 14.69 19.16
CA LEU A 84 -12.59 13.85 19.58
C LEU A 84 -11.91 14.27 20.88
N ARG A 85 -12.36 15.34 21.55
CA ARG A 85 -11.75 15.83 22.81
C ARG A 85 -11.82 14.82 23.97
N GLY A 86 -12.69 13.85 23.86
CA GLY A 86 -12.83 12.77 24.86
C GLY A 86 -11.98 11.53 24.54
N ALA A 87 -11.26 11.50 23.43
CA ALA A 87 -10.35 10.39 23.11
C ALA A 87 -9.06 10.49 23.93
N ASP A 88 -8.47 9.34 24.25
CA ASP A 88 -7.15 9.25 24.86
C ASP A 88 -6.05 9.36 23.79
N LEU A 89 -6.33 8.84 22.60
CA LEU A 89 -5.44 8.84 21.43
C LEU A 89 -6.21 9.14 20.15
N VAL A 90 -5.68 10.02 19.32
CA VAL A 90 -6.14 10.26 17.96
C VAL A 90 -5.04 9.85 16.98
N VAL A 91 -5.35 8.93 16.07
CA VAL A 91 -4.45 8.49 15.00
C VAL A 91 -4.88 9.14 13.69
N LEU A 92 -4.00 9.92 13.09
CA LEU A 92 -4.23 10.56 11.78
C LEU A 92 -3.58 9.71 10.70
N ALA A 93 -4.36 9.05 9.84
CA ALA A 93 -3.84 8.26 8.72
C ALA A 93 -3.43 9.18 7.56
N VAL A 94 -2.13 9.47 7.48
CA VAL A 94 -1.55 10.38 6.49
C VAL A 94 -1.15 9.60 5.25
N LEU A 95 -1.96 9.73 4.18
CA LEU A 95 -1.71 9.08 2.88
C LEU A 95 -1.17 10.06 1.84
N SER A 96 -1.54 11.34 1.97
CA SER A 96 -1.17 12.39 1.02
C SER A 96 -1.12 13.75 1.71
N PRO A 97 -0.21 14.65 1.33
CA PRO A 97 -0.15 16.03 1.83
C PRO A 97 -1.44 16.82 1.59
N VAL A 98 -2.26 16.44 0.63
CA VAL A 98 -3.56 17.10 0.34
C VAL A 98 -4.53 17.02 1.53
N GLN A 99 -4.39 16.03 2.42
CA GLN A 99 -5.21 15.87 3.63
C GLN A 99 -4.80 16.83 4.75
N VAL A 100 -3.60 17.40 4.69
CA VAL A 100 -3.02 18.20 5.79
C VAL A 100 -3.90 19.37 6.21
N PRO A 101 -4.50 20.18 5.32
CA PRO A 101 -5.39 21.27 5.75
C PRO A 101 -6.54 20.80 6.64
N ALA A 102 -7.15 19.67 6.30
CA ALA A 102 -8.23 19.08 7.10
C ALA A 102 -7.72 18.59 8.45
N TYR A 103 -6.58 17.93 8.50
CA TYR A 103 -5.98 17.48 9.76
C TYR A 103 -5.59 18.64 10.66
N LEU A 104 -5.09 19.76 10.12
CA LEU A 104 -4.84 20.98 10.89
C LEU A 104 -6.14 21.57 11.45
N GLY A 105 -7.23 21.55 10.70
CA GLY A 105 -8.56 21.95 11.18
C GLY A 105 -9.07 21.06 12.32
N ILE A 106 -8.88 19.75 12.22
CA ILE A 106 -9.21 18.77 13.28
C ILE A 106 -8.38 19.06 14.53
N LEU A 107 -7.06 19.24 14.39
CA LEU A 107 -6.17 19.56 15.53
C LEU A 107 -6.56 20.88 16.20
N TYR A 108 -6.94 21.90 15.42
CA TYR A 108 -7.47 23.15 15.95
C TYR A 108 -8.75 22.93 16.79
N GLY A 109 -9.68 22.10 16.31
CA GLY A 109 -10.87 21.69 17.04
C GLY A 109 -10.59 20.89 18.31
N LEU A 110 -9.60 20.01 18.27
CA LEU A 110 -9.17 19.10 19.35
C LEU A 110 -8.58 19.88 20.54
N ARG A 111 -7.88 20.98 20.30
CA ARG A 111 -7.27 21.85 21.33
C ARG A 111 -6.32 21.08 22.27
N ARG A 112 -5.53 20.15 21.74
CA ARG A 112 -4.57 19.33 22.53
C ARG A 112 -5.20 18.57 23.73
N ARG A 113 -6.46 18.18 23.61
CA ARG A 113 -7.20 17.44 24.64
C ARG A 113 -6.99 15.91 24.55
N ALA A 114 -6.39 15.43 23.49
CA ALA A 114 -5.99 14.05 23.28
C ALA A 114 -4.56 14.01 22.74
N ARG A 115 -3.85 12.90 22.95
CA ARG A 115 -2.58 12.63 22.30
C ARG A 115 -2.83 12.36 20.80
N VAL A 116 -1.90 12.77 19.95
CA VAL A 116 -2.05 12.63 18.50
C VAL A 116 -0.83 11.95 17.91
N VAL A 117 -1.06 10.87 17.17
CA VAL A 117 -0.06 10.19 16.34
C VAL A 117 -0.38 10.41 14.87
N ALA A 118 0.59 10.88 14.10
CA ALA A 118 0.54 10.83 12.64
C ALA A 118 1.03 9.46 12.17
N LEU A 119 0.13 8.64 11.67
CA LEU A 119 0.44 7.38 11.01
C LEU A 119 0.69 7.67 9.53
N CYS A 120 1.97 7.73 9.14
CA CYS A 120 2.38 8.13 7.80
C CYS A 120 2.58 6.90 6.91
N HIS A 121 1.63 6.65 6.00
CA HIS A 121 1.82 5.66 4.92
C HIS A 121 2.94 6.09 3.98
N ASN A 122 3.02 7.39 3.71
CA ASN A 122 4.15 8.06 3.09
C ASN A 122 4.32 9.42 3.75
N VAL A 123 5.53 9.74 4.21
CA VAL A 123 5.83 11.08 4.76
C VAL A 123 5.81 12.11 3.64
N LEU A 124 6.43 11.78 2.51
CA LEU A 124 6.33 12.56 1.27
C LEU A 124 5.97 11.61 0.12
N PRO A 125 5.19 12.08 -0.87
CA PRO A 125 4.88 11.30 -2.07
C PRO A 125 6.15 10.93 -2.84
N HIS A 126 6.15 9.79 -3.55
CA HIS A 126 7.23 9.41 -4.47
C HIS A 126 7.45 10.43 -5.58
N GLU A 127 6.37 11.11 -5.99
CA GLU A 127 6.36 12.20 -6.96
C GLU A 127 6.03 13.52 -6.24
N SER A 128 6.99 13.99 -5.42
CA SER A 128 6.80 15.17 -4.55
C SER A 128 6.70 16.47 -5.32
N LYS A 129 5.81 17.35 -4.86
CA LYS A 129 5.63 18.73 -5.32
C LYS A 129 6.22 19.72 -4.32
N PRO A 130 6.57 20.95 -4.74
CA PRO A 130 7.22 21.93 -3.84
C PRO A 130 6.45 22.24 -2.56
N TYR A 131 5.11 22.15 -2.58
CA TYR A 131 4.25 22.43 -1.42
C TYR A 131 4.07 21.25 -0.47
N ASP A 132 4.44 20.03 -0.85
CA ASP A 132 4.22 18.84 -0.02
C ASP A 132 5.03 18.88 1.27
N ARG A 133 6.32 19.22 1.17
CA ARG A 133 7.20 19.30 2.35
C ARG A 133 6.77 20.36 3.37
N PRO A 134 6.43 21.60 3.00
CA PRO A 134 5.87 22.59 3.93
C PRO A 134 4.59 22.13 4.61
N LEU A 135 3.66 21.53 3.87
CA LEU A 135 2.40 21.03 4.42
C LEU A 135 2.63 19.94 5.47
N VAL A 136 3.38 18.91 5.10
CA VAL A 136 3.68 17.79 6.03
C VAL A 136 4.43 18.29 7.25
N LYS A 137 5.41 19.17 7.09
CA LYS A 137 6.11 19.81 8.20
C LYS A 137 5.16 20.56 9.14
N ALA A 138 4.17 21.27 8.59
CA ALA A 138 3.17 21.98 9.39
C ALA A 138 2.31 21.02 10.23
N LEU A 139 1.96 19.86 9.72
CA LEU A 139 1.24 18.80 10.44
C LEU A 139 2.13 18.15 11.49
N LEU A 140 3.30 17.63 11.10
CA LEU A 140 4.16 16.84 11.97
C LEU A 140 4.71 17.61 13.16
N ARG A 141 4.78 18.95 13.09
CA ARG A 141 5.12 19.81 14.22
C ARG A 141 4.00 19.99 15.26
N ARG A 142 2.82 19.46 14.99
CA ARG A 142 1.62 19.62 15.84
C ARG A 142 1.08 18.33 16.40
N VAL A 143 1.75 17.21 16.12
CA VAL A 143 1.44 15.89 16.67
C VAL A 143 2.41 15.52 17.80
N ASP A 144 2.02 14.58 18.63
CA ASP A 144 2.80 14.12 19.77
C ASP A 144 3.74 12.96 19.41
N GLY A 145 3.48 12.30 18.28
CA GLY A 145 4.31 11.24 17.74
C GLY A 145 4.05 10.95 16.29
N VAL A 146 4.98 10.24 15.66
CA VAL A 146 4.89 9.81 14.25
C VAL A 146 5.18 8.32 14.20
N LEU A 147 4.36 7.58 13.44
CA LEU A 147 4.62 6.21 13.02
C LEU A 147 4.88 6.18 11.52
N ALA A 148 6.03 5.65 11.12
CA ALA A 148 6.42 5.44 9.72
C ALA A 148 6.61 3.93 9.44
N HIS A 149 6.54 3.53 8.16
CA HIS A 149 6.60 2.12 7.78
C HIS A 149 7.98 1.63 7.33
N SER A 150 8.98 2.52 7.29
CA SER A 150 10.38 2.17 7.02
C SER A 150 11.30 3.22 7.63
N GLU A 151 12.58 2.85 7.85
CA GLU A 151 13.59 3.78 8.35
C GLU A 151 13.80 4.96 7.38
N GLN A 152 13.75 4.73 6.08
CA GLN A 152 13.83 5.81 5.09
C GLN A 152 12.73 6.86 5.30
N GLN A 153 11.50 6.43 5.55
CA GLN A 153 10.38 7.35 5.82
C GLN A 153 10.52 8.01 7.20
N ALA A 154 11.03 7.27 8.18
CA ALA A 154 11.30 7.82 9.50
C ALA A 154 12.36 8.92 9.47
N ASP A 155 13.42 8.77 8.70
CA ASP A 155 14.46 9.80 8.53
C ASP A 155 13.90 11.07 7.88
N LEU A 156 13.03 10.92 6.89
CA LEU A 156 12.31 12.05 6.32
C LEU A 156 11.45 12.77 7.37
N ALA A 157 10.74 12.01 8.21
CA ALA A 157 9.92 12.58 9.29
C ALA A 157 10.78 13.28 10.36
N ARG A 158 11.87 12.67 10.80
CA ARG A 158 12.85 13.26 11.77
C ARG A 158 13.37 14.61 11.27
N GLY A 159 13.56 14.78 9.97
CA GLY A 159 13.93 16.06 9.35
C GLY A 159 12.82 17.13 9.34
N LEU A 160 11.59 16.79 9.74
CA LEU A 160 10.42 17.67 9.69
C LEU A 160 9.80 17.99 11.06
N THR A 161 10.08 17.19 12.09
CA THR A 161 9.53 17.33 13.43
C THR A 161 10.53 16.99 14.52
N ALA A 162 10.29 17.51 15.73
CA ALA A 162 10.97 17.10 16.96
C ALA A 162 10.18 16.03 17.73
N ALA A 163 8.96 15.69 17.30
CA ALA A 163 8.18 14.64 17.94
C ALA A 163 8.87 13.26 17.77
N PRO A 164 8.72 12.35 18.72
CA PRO A 164 9.23 10.99 18.58
C PRO A 164 8.75 10.32 17.29
N VAL A 165 9.67 9.72 16.54
CA VAL A 165 9.38 8.97 15.32
C VAL A 165 9.69 7.50 15.56
N ARG A 166 8.69 6.67 15.43
CA ARG A 166 8.77 5.22 15.54
C ARG A 166 8.60 4.55 14.18
N VAL A 167 9.17 3.37 14.04
CA VAL A 167 9.06 2.56 12.81
C VAL A 167 8.36 1.25 13.13
N ALA A 168 7.33 0.96 12.37
CA ALA A 168 6.73 -0.37 12.32
C ALA A 168 6.49 -0.74 10.86
N ALA A 169 6.97 -1.89 10.44
CA ALA A 169 6.68 -2.41 9.11
C ALA A 169 5.16 -2.50 8.90
N LEU A 170 4.69 -2.15 7.71
CA LEU A 170 3.26 -2.19 7.40
C LEU A 170 2.75 -3.64 7.52
N ALA A 171 1.90 -3.89 8.50
CA ALA A 171 1.36 -5.22 8.75
C ALA A 171 0.46 -5.69 7.58
N PRO A 172 0.39 -7.02 7.31
CA PRO A 172 -0.52 -7.58 6.32
C PRO A 172 -1.97 -7.23 6.65
N HIS A 173 -2.69 -6.62 5.69
CA HIS A 173 -4.05 -6.13 5.90
C HIS A 173 -4.97 -6.33 4.70
N LEU A 174 -4.49 -6.98 3.65
CA LEU A 174 -5.35 -7.39 2.56
C LEU A 174 -6.13 -8.63 3.00
N PRO A 175 -7.44 -8.72 2.68
CA PRO A 175 -8.21 -9.90 3.01
C PRO A 175 -7.63 -11.12 2.30
N ALA A 176 -7.32 -12.15 3.08
CA ALA A 176 -6.95 -13.46 2.54
C ALA A 176 -8.19 -14.06 1.84
N ARG A 177 -8.24 -13.98 0.53
CA ARG A 177 -9.34 -14.50 -0.30
C ARG A 177 -8.76 -15.43 -1.35
N GLY A 178 -8.29 -16.59 -0.97
CA GLY A 178 -7.88 -17.50 -2.01
C GLY A 178 -7.44 -18.86 -1.50
N ALA A 179 -7.95 -19.90 -2.14
CA ALA A 179 -7.27 -21.17 -2.14
C ALA A 179 -5.90 -20.97 -2.83
N ARG A 180 -4.85 -21.55 -2.28
CA ARG A 180 -3.54 -21.63 -2.96
C ARG A 180 -3.77 -22.27 -4.31
N THR A 181 -3.44 -21.53 -5.37
CA THR A 181 -3.65 -22.00 -6.73
C THR A 181 -2.33 -22.49 -7.32
N GLY A 182 -2.40 -23.58 -8.04
CA GLY A 182 -1.28 -24.03 -8.87
C GLY A 182 -0.21 -24.89 -8.20
N GLU A 183 -0.47 -25.53 -7.05
CA GLU A 183 0.43 -26.57 -6.53
C GLU A 183 0.57 -27.70 -7.56
N GLY A 184 1.83 -28.04 -7.90
CA GLY A 184 2.15 -29.17 -8.80
C GLY A 184 1.87 -28.94 -10.29
N ARG A 185 1.52 -27.71 -10.73
CA ARG A 185 1.34 -27.43 -12.16
C ARG A 185 2.62 -27.01 -12.86
N GLU A 186 2.73 -27.33 -14.13
CA GLU A 186 3.77 -26.81 -15.00
C GLU A 186 3.64 -25.29 -15.19
N PRO A 187 4.76 -24.54 -15.34
CA PRO A 187 4.75 -23.13 -15.62
C PRO A 187 4.03 -22.79 -16.93
N TYR A 188 3.20 -21.73 -16.91
CA TYR A 188 2.48 -21.28 -18.10
C TYR A 188 3.28 -20.33 -19.00
N GLY A 189 4.49 -19.92 -18.59
CA GLY A 189 5.22 -18.85 -19.24
C GLY A 189 4.55 -17.48 -19.06
N ARG A 190 3.83 -17.26 -17.94
CA ARG A 190 3.04 -16.05 -17.71
C ARG A 190 3.41 -15.35 -16.41
N LEU A 191 3.84 -14.12 -16.53
CA LEU A 191 4.09 -13.20 -15.41
C LEU A 191 2.86 -12.32 -15.15
N LEU A 192 2.74 -11.82 -13.94
CA LEU A 192 1.70 -10.87 -13.52
C LEU A 192 2.34 -9.57 -13.00
N PHE A 193 1.88 -8.44 -13.49
CA PHE A 193 2.04 -7.13 -12.85
C PHE A 193 0.66 -6.69 -12.35
N PHE A 194 0.54 -6.40 -11.04
CA PHE A 194 -0.76 -6.17 -10.41
C PHE A 194 -0.81 -4.87 -9.60
N GLY A 195 -1.97 -4.21 -9.66
CA GLY A 195 -2.31 -3.03 -8.86
C GLY A 195 -2.16 -1.70 -9.62
N ILE A 196 -2.24 -0.57 -8.91
CA ILE A 196 -2.18 0.76 -9.53
C ILE A 196 -0.86 0.91 -10.31
N VAL A 197 -0.96 1.30 -11.58
CA VAL A 197 0.18 1.55 -12.45
C VAL A 197 0.63 3.00 -12.30
N ARG A 198 1.88 3.19 -11.87
CA ARG A 198 2.53 4.48 -11.67
C ARG A 198 3.98 4.42 -12.15
N PRO A 199 4.60 5.54 -12.55
CA PRO A 199 5.98 5.56 -13.05
C PRO A 199 7.00 4.89 -12.12
N TYR A 200 6.90 5.12 -10.80
CA TYR A 200 7.82 4.53 -9.83
C TYR A 200 7.72 3.01 -9.73
N LYS A 201 6.63 2.40 -10.21
CA LYS A 201 6.44 0.93 -10.20
C LYS A 201 7.13 0.21 -11.36
N GLY A 202 7.71 0.94 -12.32
CA GLY A 202 8.65 0.40 -13.28
C GLY A 202 8.06 -0.57 -14.32
N LEU A 203 6.77 -0.43 -14.69
CA LEU A 203 6.18 -1.26 -15.73
C LEU A 203 6.93 -1.16 -17.05
N ASP A 204 7.45 -0.01 -17.40
CA ASP A 204 8.27 0.22 -18.57
C ASP A 204 9.57 -0.63 -18.57
N LEU A 205 10.26 -0.70 -17.40
CA LEU A 205 11.42 -1.59 -17.25
C LEU A 205 11.04 -3.07 -17.42
N LEU A 206 9.87 -3.47 -16.95
CA LEU A 206 9.40 -4.84 -17.13
C LEU A 206 9.11 -5.15 -18.61
N LEU A 207 8.53 -4.21 -19.34
CA LEU A 207 8.29 -4.36 -20.79
C LEU A 207 9.62 -4.46 -21.57
N GLU A 208 10.59 -3.62 -21.23
CA GLU A 208 11.95 -3.69 -21.82
C GLU A 208 12.67 -5.01 -21.49
N ALA A 209 12.49 -5.52 -20.27
CA ALA A 209 13.01 -6.83 -19.87
C ALA A 209 12.34 -7.96 -20.63
N LEU A 210 11.00 -7.91 -20.75
CA LEU A 210 10.21 -8.90 -21.47
C LEU A 210 10.61 -9.02 -22.94
N ALA A 211 11.01 -7.90 -23.56
CA ALA A 211 11.52 -7.90 -24.95
C ALA A 211 12.80 -8.75 -25.11
N GLN A 212 13.58 -8.93 -24.03
CA GLN A 212 14.82 -9.72 -24.02
C GLN A 212 14.61 -11.19 -23.64
N VAL A 213 13.37 -11.57 -23.28
CA VAL A 213 13.02 -12.93 -22.86
C VAL A 213 11.93 -13.45 -23.79
N PRO A 214 12.25 -14.25 -24.82
CA PRO A 214 11.24 -14.84 -25.70
C PRO A 214 10.35 -15.82 -24.91
N ASP A 215 9.20 -16.14 -25.45
CA ASP A 215 8.25 -17.16 -24.98
C ASP A 215 7.57 -16.90 -23.61
N VAL A 216 7.89 -15.76 -22.96
CA VAL A 216 7.24 -15.31 -21.73
C VAL A 216 6.17 -14.28 -22.05
N ARG A 217 5.02 -14.40 -21.43
CA ARG A 217 3.86 -13.49 -21.53
C ARG A 217 3.71 -12.68 -20.25
N LEU A 218 3.06 -11.55 -20.34
CA LEU A 218 2.78 -10.67 -19.22
C LEU A 218 1.30 -10.29 -19.19
N THR A 219 0.65 -10.50 -18.05
CA THR A 219 -0.62 -9.85 -17.74
C THR A 219 -0.35 -8.62 -16.89
N VAL A 220 -0.88 -7.47 -17.30
CA VAL A 220 -0.84 -6.20 -16.53
C VAL A 220 -2.25 -5.88 -16.13
N ALA A 221 -2.59 -6.01 -14.86
CA ALA A 221 -3.93 -5.79 -14.34
C ALA A 221 -3.92 -4.69 -13.27
N GLY A 222 -4.66 -3.60 -13.53
CA GLY A 222 -4.81 -2.52 -12.57
C GLY A 222 -5.10 -1.16 -13.17
N GLU A 223 -5.39 -0.20 -12.31
CA GLU A 223 -5.66 1.17 -12.72
C GLU A 223 -4.41 1.92 -13.14
N PHE A 224 -4.46 2.55 -14.28
CA PHE A 224 -3.43 3.47 -14.75
C PHE A 224 -3.71 4.88 -14.23
N TRP A 225 -2.79 5.39 -13.42
CA TRP A 225 -2.80 6.79 -13.00
C TRP A 225 -1.90 7.60 -13.95
N GLY A 226 -2.33 7.71 -15.21
CA GLY A 226 -1.56 8.22 -16.33
C GLY A 226 -0.72 7.14 -17.03
N GLY A 227 -0.18 7.45 -18.20
CA GLY A 227 0.78 6.62 -18.91
C GLY A 227 0.22 5.40 -19.66
N LEU A 228 -1.11 5.24 -19.80
CA LEU A 228 -1.69 4.09 -20.50
C LEU A 228 -1.34 4.09 -21.99
N GLU A 229 -1.48 5.23 -22.66
CA GLU A 229 -1.19 5.35 -24.11
C GLU A 229 0.32 5.23 -24.37
N GLU A 230 1.14 5.78 -23.50
CA GLU A 230 2.60 5.63 -23.54
C GLU A 230 2.99 4.15 -23.37
N THR A 231 2.31 3.43 -22.46
CA THR A 231 2.50 1.99 -22.27
C THR A 231 2.12 1.20 -23.53
N ARG A 232 0.97 1.50 -24.15
CA ARG A 232 0.54 0.88 -25.42
C ARG A 232 1.55 1.14 -26.54
N ALA A 233 2.01 2.39 -26.66
CA ALA A 233 3.03 2.75 -27.64
C ALA A 233 4.36 2.02 -27.40
N LEU A 234 4.78 1.84 -26.14
CA LEU A 234 5.98 1.10 -25.79
C LEU A 234 5.84 -0.39 -26.16
N ILE A 235 4.72 -1.02 -25.84
CA ILE A 235 4.40 -2.40 -26.24
C ILE A 235 4.51 -2.57 -27.76
N GLY A 236 3.97 -1.63 -28.53
CA GLY A 236 4.08 -1.64 -29.99
C GLY A 236 5.54 -1.51 -30.48
N ARG A 237 6.29 -0.55 -29.95
CA ARG A 237 7.70 -0.35 -30.31
C ARG A 237 8.59 -1.55 -29.99
N LEU A 238 8.32 -2.25 -28.90
CA LEU A 238 9.07 -3.44 -28.47
C LEU A 238 8.58 -4.73 -29.14
N GLY A 239 7.56 -4.69 -29.98
CA GLY A 239 7.02 -5.88 -30.65
C GLY A 239 6.31 -6.86 -29.72
N LEU A 240 5.75 -6.37 -28.61
CA LEU A 240 5.17 -7.20 -27.53
C LEU A 240 3.65 -7.38 -27.64
N ALA A 241 2.98 -6.87 -28.68
CA ALA A 241 1.52 -6.86 -28.79
C ALA A 241 0.85 -8.24 -28.62
N GLY A 242 1.51 -9.31 -29.05
CA GLY A 242 1.01 -10.70 -28.87
C GLY A 242 1.38 -11.36 -27.55
N ARG A 243 2.17 -10.69 -26.70
CA ARG A 243 2.70 -11.26 -25.42
C ARG A 243 2.27 -10.51 -24.18
N VAL A 244 1.69 -9.31 -24.32
CA VAL A 244 1.22 -8.48 -23.19
C VAL A 244 -0.28 -8.35 -23.25
N ASP A 245 -0.95 -8.81 -22.20
CA ASP A 245 -2.37 -8.67 -21.96
C ASP A 245 -2.60 -7.49 -20.99
N LEU A 246 -3.06 -6.34 -21.51
CA LEU A 246 -3.38 -5.16 -20.72
C LEU A 246 -4.83 -5.21 -20.27
N ARG A 247 -5.03 -5.23 -18.96
CA ARG A 247 -6.35 -5.15 -18.31
C ARG A 247 -6.43 -3.86 -17.45
N PRO A 248 -6.60 -2.69 -18.11
CA PRO A 248 -6.66 -1.42 -17.41
C PRO A 248 -7.99 -1.28 -16.67
N GLY A 249 -7.93 -0.83 -15.43
CA GLY A 249 -9.08 -0.59 -14.58
C GLY A 249 -8.90 -1.20 -13.19
N TYR A 250 -9.88 -0.91 -12.32
CA TYR A 250 -9.92 -1.52 -11.01
C TYR A 250 -10.25 -3.01 -11.13
N VAL A 251 -9.48 -3.83 -10.44
CA VAL A 251 -9.73 -5.28 -10.33
C VAL A 251 -10.52 -5.52 -9.05
N ALA A 252 -11.73 -6.06 -9.18
CA ALA A 252 -12.54 -6.42 -8.04
C ALA A 252 -11.88 -7.54 -7.22
N ALA A 253 -12.11 -7.54 -5.90
CA ALA A 253 -11.49 -8.52 -5.01
C ALA A 253 -11.79 -9.97 -5.41
N ASP A 254 -12.98 -10.23 -5.94
CA ASP A 254 -13.42 -11.57 -6.36
C ASP A 254 -12.72 -12.04 -7.66
N ASP A 255 -12.17 -11.12 -8.46
CA ASP A 255 -11.43 -11.44 -9.69
C ASP A 255 -9.93 -11.69 -9.44
N VAL A 256 -9.42 -11.25 -8.29
CA VAL A 256 -7.99 -11.37 -7.94
C VAL A 256 -7.51 -12.84 -7.93
N PRO A 257 -8.21 -13.81 -7.33
CA PRO A 257 -7.78 -15.20 -7.34
C PRO A 257 -7.57 -15.75 -8.75
N GLY A 258 -8.45 -15.38 -9.70
CA GLY A 258 -8.34 -15.79 -11.10
C GLY A 258 -7.05 -15.30 -11.76
N LEU A 259 -6.68 -14.04 -11.53
CA LEU A 259 -5.43 -13.47 -12.07
C LEU A 259 -4.19 -14.19 -11.53
N PHE A 260 -4.14 -14.44 -10.21
CA PHE A 260 -3.01 -15.10 -9.58
C PHE A 260 -2.93 -16.58 -9.96
N SER A 261 -4.07 -17.24 -10.19
CA SER A 261 -4.09 -18.65 -10.62
C SER A 261 -3.46 -18.88 -11.99
N GLU A 262 -3.48 -17.88 -12.87
CA GLU A 262 -2.88 -17.91 -14.20
C GLU A 262 -1.40 -17.49 -14.22
N ALA A 263 -0.87 -16.97 -13.12
CA ALA A 263 0.49 -16.43 -13.05
C ALA A 263 1.51 -17.43 -12.51
N ASP A 264 2.70 -17.45 -13.08
CA ASP A 264 3.84 -18.19 -12.55
C ASP A 264 4.58 -17.41 -11.49
N ALA A 265 4.72 -16.09 -11.69
CA ALA A 265 5.28 -15.16 -10.72
C ALA A 265 4.61 -13.79 -10.80
N LEU A 266 4.52 -13.12 -9.64
CA LEU A 266 4.23 -11.70 -9.54
C LEU A 266 5.52 -10.90 -9.70
N VAL A 267 5.52 -9.85 -10.55
CA VAL A 267 6.70 -9.02 -10.77
C VAL A 267 6.47 -7.62 -10.22
N LEU A 268 7.38 -7.17 -9.35
CA LEU A 268 7.38 -5.87 -8.69
C LEU A 268 8.67 -5.11 -9.04
N PRO A 269 8.78 -4.53 -10.25
CA PRO A 269 10.02 -3.94 -10.78
C PRO A 269 10.19 -2.48 -10.33
N TYR A 270 9.87 -2.21 -9.07
CA TYR A 270 9.72 -0.86 -8.54
C TYR A 270 11.06 -0.12 -8.53
N ARG A 271 11.03 1.17 -8.88
CA ARG A 271 12.17 2.10 -8.75
C ARG A 271 12.31 2.62 -7.33
N SER A 272 11.19 2.71 -6.62
CA SER A 272 11.12 3.08 -5.21
C SER A 272 9.89 2.47 -4.57
N ALA A 273 9.96 2.16 -3.28
CA ALA A 273 8.83 1.69 -2.50
C ALA A 273 8.98 2.12 -1.04
N THR A 274 7.88 2.35 -0.35
CA THR A 274 7.85 2.42 1.11
C THR A 274 7.55 1.04 1.68
N ALA A 275 6.39 0.49 1.29
CA ALA A 275 5.94 -0.86 1.58
C ALA A 275 5.01 -1.31 0.44
N SER A 276 4.83 -2.60 0.26
CA SER A 276 3.89 -3.14 -0.71
C SER A 276 3.20 -4.38 -0.16
N GLN A 277 1.88 -4.35 -0.13
CA GLN A 277 1.07 -5.51 0.23
C GLN A 277 1.05 -6.58 -0.87
N ASN A 278 1.51 -6.25 -2.07
CA ASN A 278 1.48 -7.18 -3.20
C ASN A 278 2.38 -8.42 -2.99
N VAL A 279 3.45 -8.30 -2.19
CA VAL A 279 4.27 -9.48 -1.82
C VAL A 279 3.41 -10.48 -1.05
N TRP A 280 2.73 -9.98 0.00
CA TRP A 280 1.85 -10.81 0.82
C TRP A 280 0.71 -11.41 -0.01
N LEU A 281 0.13 -10.60 -0.91
CA LEU A 281 -0.91 -11.07 -1.80
C LEU A 281 -0.42 -12.19 -2.73
N GLY A 282 0.78 -12.07 -3.29
CA GLY A 282 1.42 -13.13 -4.05
C GLY A 282 1.57 -14.42 -3.22
N HIS A 283 2.05 -14.29 -2.01
CA HIS A 283 2.26 -15.43 -1.10
C HIS A 283 0.95 -16.10 -0.67
N GLU A 284 -0.11 -15.32 -0.41
CA GLU A 284 -1.45 -15.85 -0.11
C GLU A 284 -2.00 -16.73 -1.24
N HIS A 285 -1.70 -16.35 -2.50
CA HIS A 285 -2.10 -17.14 -3.67
C HIS A 285 -1.09 -18.22 -4.07
N GLY A 286 -0.03 -18.43 -3.30
CA GLY A 286 1.01 -19.41 -3.62
C GLY A 286 1.88 -19.04 -4.82
N VAL A 287 1.98 -17.73 -5.14
CA VAL A 287 2.71 -17.22 -6.30
C VAL A 287 4.03 -16.57 -5.84
N PRO A 288 5.19 -17.06 -6.33
CA PRO A 288 6.48 -16.47 -6.04
C PRO A 288 6.59 -15.03 -6.58
N VAL A 289 7.48 -14.23 -5.97
CA VAL A 289 7.63 -12.82 -6.32
C VAL A 289 9.00 -12.53 -6.90
N ILE A 290 9.06 -11.87 -8.07
CA ILE A 290 10.30 -11.25 -8.59
C ILE A 290 10.23 -9.76 -8.25
N ALA A 291 11.09 -9.28 -7.36
CA ALA A 291 11.03 -7.91 -6.85
C ALA A 291 12.39 -7.22 -6.90
N THR A 292 12.36 -5.90 -7.04
CA THR A 292 13.57 -5.07 -6.90
C THR A 292 13.91 -4.83 -5.43
N ARG A 293 15.21 -4.62 -5.13
CA ARG A 293 15.73 -4.31 -3.79
C ARG A 293 15.46 -2.86 -3.40
N VAL A 294 14.19 -2.49 -3.23
CA VAL A 294 13.78 -1.13 -2.82
C VAL A 294 12.80 -1.16 -1.66
N GLY A 295 12.91 -0.18 -0.76
CA GLY A 295 12.03 -0.05 0.41
C GLY A 295 11.98 -1.33 1.23
N ALA A 296 10.79 -1.75 1.64
CA ALA A 296 10.54 -2.96 2.42
C ALA A 296 10.38 -4.24 1.56
N LEU A 297 10.57 -4.20 0.24
CA LEU A 297 10.42 -5.40 -0.59
C LEU A 297 11.44 -6.50 -0.22
N PRO A 298 12.75 -6.19 0.01
CA PRO A 298 13.72 -7.20 0.40
C PRO A 298 13.44 -7.86 1.75
N ASP A 299 12.74 -7.19 2.64
CA ASP A 299 12.40 -7.75 3.96
C ASP A 299 11.29 -8.79 3.88
N ASN A 300 10.51 -8.77 2.80
CA ASN A 300 9.31 -9.58 2.61
C ASN A 300 9.48 -10.70 1.56
N VAL A 301 10.60 -10.71 0.82
CA VAL A 301 10.93 -11.75 -0.17
C VAL A 301 12.21 -12.45 0.24
N ARG A 302 12.16 -13.75 0.44
CA ARG A 302 13.34 -14.59 0.70
C ARG A 302 13.96 -15.01 -0.62
N ASP A 303 15.05 -14.33 -1.00
CA ASP A 303 15.74 -14.53 -2.29
C ASP A 303 16.14 -15.99 -2.50
N GLY A 304 15.72 -16.57 -3.60
CA GLY A 304 15.95 -17.99 -3.95
C GLY A 304 15.07 -19.00 -3.21
N VAL A 305 14.15 -18.57 -2.33
CA VAL A 305 13.23 -19.42 -1.57
C VAL A 305 11.78 -19.26 -2.02
N ASP A 306 11.22 -18.06 -1.90
CA ASP A 306 9.84 -17.72 -2.31
C ASP A 306 9.77 -16.62 -3.38
N GLY A 307 10.93 -16.21 -3.88
CA GLY A 307 11.05 -15.24 -4.93
C GLY A 307 12.49 -14.97 -5.34
N LEU A 308 12.68 -13.98 -6.18
CA LEU A 308 13.97 -13.49 -6.64
C LEU A 308 14.07 -11.98 -6.39
N LEU A 309 15.21 -11.52 -5.90
CA LEU A 309 15.51 -10.11 -5.70
C LEU A 309 16.49 -9.60 -6.75
N VAL A 310 16.19 -8.42 -7.30
CA VAL A 310 16.90 -7.79 -8.42
C VAL A 310 17.29 -6.36 -8.06
N GLU A 311 18.45 -5.90 -8.55
CA GLU A 311 18.82 -4.50 -8.39
C GLU A 311 17.87 -3.58 -9.19
N PRO A 312 17.44 -2.45 -8.62
CA PRO A 312 16.48 -1.56 -9.25
C PRO A 312 17.04 -0.82 -10.47
N GLY A 313 16.16 -0.40 -11.37
CA GLY A 313 16.49 0.50 -12.48
C GLY A 313 17.13 -0.16 -13.69
N SER A 314 17.27 -1.49 -13.74
CA SER A 314 17.88 -2.21 -14.85
C SER A 314 16.92 -3.22 -15.50
N ALA A 315 16.52 -2.95 -16.74
CA ALA A 315 15.75 -3.90 -17.54
C ALA A 315 16.55 -5.18 -17.84
N GLY A 316 17.86 -5.07 -18.04
CA GLY A 316 18.74 -6.22 -18.27
C GLY A 316 18.82 -7.13 -17.03
N ALA A 317 19.01 -6.57 -15.83
CA ALA A 317 19.04 -7.36 -14.60
C ALA A 317 17.68 -8.05 -14.35
N LEU A 318 16.57 -7.38 -14.65
CA LEU A 318 15.24 -7.95 -14.54
C LEU A 318 15.03 -9.07 -15.58
N ALA A 319 15.52 -8.91 -16.80
CA ALA A 319 15.48 -9.95 -17.83
C ALA A 319 16.25 -11.20 -17.41
N GLU A 320 17.45 -11.04 -16.84
CA GLU A 320 18.24 -12.17 -16.32
C GLU A 320 17.55 -12.88 -15.16
N ALA A 321 16.89 -12.13 -14.26
CA ALA A 321 16.08 -12.74 -13.19
C ALA A 321 14.89 -13.53 -13.74
N ILE A 322 14.20 -13.02 -14.77
CA ILE A 322 13.10 -13.74 -15.43
C ILE A 322 13.63 -15.02 -16.11
N LYS A 323 14.76 -14.95 -16.82
CA LYS A 323 15.39 -16.16 -17.40
C LYS A 323 15.72 -17.19 -16.33
N ARG A 324 16.39 -16.75 -15.25
CA ARG A 324 16.71 -17.59 -14.09
C ARG A 324 15.45 -18.18 -13.44
N PHE A 325 14.36 -17.43 -13.38
CA PHE A 325 13.08 -17.94 -12.86
C PHE A 325 12.58 -19.12 -13.68
N TYR A 326 12.70 -19.08 -15.02
CA TYR A 326 12.25 -20.14 -15.92
C TYR A 326 13.32 -21.23 -16.20
N GLU A 327 14.45 -21.25 -15.49
CA GLU A 327 15.36 -22.41 -15.49
C GLU A 327 14.64 -23.65 -14.95
N PRO A 328 14.91 -24.83 -15.50
CA PRO A 328 14.25 -26.08 -15.07
C PRO A 328 14.28 -26.28 -13.55
N GLY A 329 13.11 -26.55 -12.95
CA GLY A 329 12.94 -26.80 -11.53
C GLY A 329 12.91 -25.54 -10.64
N THR A 330 13.20 -24.35 -11.18
CA THR A 330 13.20 -23.12 -10.38
C THR A 330 11.80 -22.62 -10.06
N PRO A 331 10.82 -22.57 -11.00
CA PRO A 331 9.45 -22.13 -10.67
C PRO A 331 8.82 -23.01 -9.59
N GLU A 332 8.99 -24.32 -9.71
CA GLU A 332 8.43 -25.31 -8.77
C GLU A 332 9.06 -25.17 -7.39
N ARG A 333 10.37 -25.02 -7.33
CA ARG A 333 11.12 -24.84 -6.09
C ARG A 333 10.72 -23.55 -5.38
N LEU A 334 10.64 -22.43 -6.10
CA LEU A 334 10.24 -21.16 -5.52
C LEU A 334 8.78 -21.18 -5.06
N ARG A 335 7.90 -21.81 -5.83
CA ARG A 335 6.49 -21.98 -5.46
C ARG A 335 6.33 -22.85 -4.20
N ALA A 336 7.10 -23.92 -4.09
CA ALA A 336 7.12 -24.75 -2.89
C ALA A 336 7.63 -24.02 -1.65
N GLY A 337 8.48 -22.99 -1.85
CA GLY A 337 8.95 -22.11 -0.79
C GLY A 337 7.96 -21.06 -0.34
N VAL A 338 6.94 -20.76 -1.14
CA VAL A 338 5.92 -19.77 -0.78
C VAL A 338 5.05 -20.28 0.36
N ALA A 339 4.89 -19.48 1.39
CA ALA A 339 3.98 -19.72 2.50
C ALA A 339 3.10 -18.49 2.77
N PRO A 340 1.82 -18.69 3.08
CA PRO A 340 0.97 -17.61 3.58
C PRO A 340 1.60 -16.98 4.82
N VAL A 341 1.40 -15.68 4.97
CA VAL A 341 1.92 -14.94 6.12
C VAL A 341 0.93 -15.02 7.27
N ASP A 342 1.42 -15.42 8.44
CA ASP A 342 0.65 -15.22 9.67
C ASP A 342 0.63 -13.72 10.01
N PRO A 343 -0.54 -13.05 9.97
CA PRO A 343 -0.62 -11.63 10.25
C PRO A 343 -0.48 -11.29 11.74
N GLU A 344 -0.74 -12.23 12.64
CA GLU A 344 -0.84 -11.97 14.08
C GLU A 344 0.44 -11.41 14.70
N PRO A 345 1.64 -11.99 14.48
CA PRO A 345 2.88 -11.42 15.04
C PRO A 345 3.17 -10.01 14.50
N HIS A 346 2.87 -9.78 13.22
CA HIS A 346 3.08 -8.46 12.59
C HIS A 346 2.17 -7.40 13.21
N TRP A 347 0.88 -7.72 13.42
CA TRP A 347 -0.06 -6.81 14.05
C TRP A 347 0.24 -6.57 15.51
N ALA A 348 0.70 -7.57 16.28
CA ALA A 348 1.09 -7.38 17.67
C ALA A 348 2.19 -6.32 17.79
N VAL A 349 3.29 -6.47 17.03
CA VAL A 349 4.39 -5.50 17.01
C VAL A 349 3.93 -4.12 16.51
N TYR A 350 3.05 -4.10 15.51
CA TYR A 350 2.52 -2.87 14.94
C TYR A 350 1.71 -2.07 15.97
N LEU A 351 0.79 -2.72 16.69
CA LEU A 351 -0.06 -2.08 17.70
C LEU A 351 0.77 -1.58 18.87
N ASP A 352 1.71 -2.36 19.38
CA ASP A 352 2.61 -1.96 20.48
C ASP A 352 3.42 -0.72 20.06
N THR A 353 3.95 -0.69 18.86
CA THR A 353 4.73 0.44 18.34
C THR A 353 3.86 1.68 18.15
N LEU A 354 2.63 1.53 17.64
CA LEU A 354 1.67 2.63 17.46
C LEU A 354 1.30 3.24 18.82
N LEU A 355 0.96 2.42 19.80
CA LEU A 355 0.56 2.89 21.12
C LEU A 355 1.73 3.57 21.85
N ALA A 356 2.97 3.09 21.65
CA ALA A 356 4.18 3.70 22.20
C ALA A 356 4.63 4.96 21.44
N ALA A 357 4.08 5.26 20.25
CA ALA A 357 4.46 6.42 19.45
C ALA A 357 3.99 7.76 20.07
N ALA A 358 2.95 7.73 20.91
CA ALA A 358 2.53 8.88 21.71
C ALA A 358 2.80 8.58 23.20
N PRO A 359 3.96 8.95 23.74
CA PRO A 359 4.30 8.68 25.14
C PRO A 359 3.26 9.27 26.09
N SER A 360 3.02 8.57 27.19
CA SER A 360 2.23 9.10 28.31
C SER A 360 2.91 10.36 28.85
N ALA A 361 2.11 11.39 29.16
CA ALA A 361 2.61 12.60 29.80
C ALA A 361 3.18 12.30 31.18
#